data_f5193ac9b7788eb34369902e832d3ab4
#
_entry.id   f5193ac9b7788eb34369902e832d3ab4
#
_cell.length_a   1.000
_cell.length_b   1.000
_cell.length_c   1.000
_cell.angle_alpha   90.00
_cell.angle_beta   90.00
_cell.angle_gamma   90.00
#
_symmetry.space_group_name_H-M   'P 1'
#
loop_
_entity.id
_entity.type
_entity.pdbx_description
1 polymer ?
#
loop_
_entity_poly.entity_id
_entity_poly.type
_entity_poly.pdbx_seq_one_letter_code
_entity_poly.pdbx_strand_id
1 'polypeptide(L)'
;MRLFLAASISCLALPAAAETPVLTVLTYDSFTSEWGPGPVVEKAFEETCGCDLRFVAGGDGAALLARLQLEGAASEADVVLGLDTGLTAAAAATGLFAPHGQPAAAAVPVPYDDPLFLPYDWSWFAFVFDREKTPNPPKSFTELAESGLKIVIQDPRSSTPGLGLLLWVKAAHGDAATDVWKGLADNIVTVTPGWSEAYGLFLEGEADMVLSYTTSPAYHRIAEDDDTKDWAPFAEGHYLQVEVTGILAASDQPDLAKAFLAFTQAPEFQSALPTTNWMYPATDIPLPEGFETARPGKSLLLSAEEARAARDPALAEWQAALAQ
;
A
#
# COMPACT_ATOMS: atom_id res chain seq x y z
N MET A 1 44.97 -72.70 6.45
CA MET A 1 44.07 -72.07 5.49
C MET A 1 43.14 -71.15 6.30
N ARG A 2 43.45 -69.82 6.38
CA ARG A 2 42.66 -68.84 7.17
C ARG A 2 41.75 -68.11 6.20
N LEU A 3 40.41 -68.30 6.35
CA LEU A 3 39.39 -67.53 5.64
C LEU A 3 39.27 -66.14 6.27
N PHE A 4 39.48 -65.09 5.52
CA PHE A 4 39.13 -63.75 5.86
C PHE A 4 37.68 -63.49 5.41
N LEU A 5 36.78 -63.26 6.35
CA LEU A 5 35.41 -62.78 6.08
C LEU A 5 35.47 -61.26 5.91
N ALA A 6 35.28 -60.79 4.72
CA ALA A 6 35.12 -59.33 4.46
C ALA A 6 33.66 -58.94 4.76
N ALA A 7 33.45 -58.19 5.84
CA ALA A 7 32.15 -57.60 6.16
C ALA A 7 31.98 -56.30 5.33
N SER A 8 31.08 -56.31 4.34
CA SER A 8 30.65 -55.11 3.61
C SER A 8 29.71 -54.30 4.46
N ILE A 9 30.17 -53.14 4.93
CA ILE A 9 29.31 -52.14 5.59
C ILE A 9 28.60 -51.36 4.50
N SER A 10 27.28 -51.62 4.29
CA SER A 10 26.41 -50.76 3.45
C SER A 10 26.03 -49.52 4.25
N CYS A 11 26.61 -48.37 3.94
CA CYS A 11 26.15 -47.10 4.40
C CYS A 11 24.80 -46.79 3.73
N LEU A 12 23.70 -46.91 4.49
CA LEU A 12 22.41 -46.35 4.13
C LEU A 12 22.52 -44.83 4.25
N ALA A 13 22.63 -44.12 3.12
CA ALA A 13 22.46 -42.68 3.07
C ALA A 13 20.97 -42.37 3.42
N LEU A 14 20.73 -41.81 4.60
CA LEU A 14 19.44 -41.21 4.92
C LEU A 14 19.23 -40.01 3.99
N PRO A 15 18.06 -39.86 3.35
CA PRO A 15 17.78 -38.66 2.62
C PRO A 15 17.79 -37.48 3.62
N ALA A 16 18.62 -36.49 3.38
CA ALA A 16 18.51 -35.21 4.08
C ALA A 16 17.12 -34.66 3.78
N ALA A 17 16.31 -34.42 4.79
CA ALA A 17 15.10 -33.64 4.60
C ALA A 17 15.54 -32.28 4.04
N ALA A 18 15.08 -31.93 2.84
CA ALA A 18 15.29 -30.60 2.33
C ALA A 18 14.61 -29.61 3.29
N GLU A 19 15.33 -28.58 3.71
CA GLU A 19 14.72 -27.50 4.49
C GLU A 19 13.61 -26.85 3.65
N THR A 20 12.49 -26.54 4.31
CA THR A 20 11.39 -25.82 3.66
C THR A 20 11.92 -24.45 3.24
N PRO A 21 11.87 -24.08 1.94
CA PRO A 21 12.34 -22.79 1.50
C PRO A 21 11.47 -21.68 2.12
N VAL A 22 12.11 -20.57 2.48
CA VAL A 22 11.44 -19.40 3.07
C VAL A 22 11.37 -18.31 2.03
N LEU A 23 10.20 -17.71 1.83
CA LEU A 23 10.02 -16.50 1.04
C LEU A 23 9.73 -15.33 1.98
N THR A 24 10.57 -14.32 1.97
CA THR A 24 10.42 -13.12 2.81
C THR A 24 9.85 -11.96 2.01
N VAL A 25 8.68 -11.47 2.43
CA VAL A 25 7.97 -10.34 1.81
C VAL A 25 7.98 -9.15 2.76
N LEU A 26 8.71 -8.10 2.41
CA LEU A 26 8.68 -6.81 3.09
C LEU A 26 7.41 -6.07 2.71
N THR A 27 6.60 -5.67 3.70
CA THR A 27 5.30 -5.02 3.46
C THR A 27 4.95 -4.02 4.56
N TYR A 28 3.80 -3.35 4.43
CA TYR A 28 3.36 -2.34 5.40
C TYR A 28 2.66 -2.95 6.63
N ASP A 29 2.63 -2.17 7.70
CA ASP A 29 2.21 -2.64 9.03
C ASP A 29 0.76 -3.13 9.05
N SER A 30 -0.17 -2.42 8.40
CA SER A 30 -1.57 -2.84 8.36
C SER A 30 -1.80 -4.13 7.56
N PHE A 31 -0.95 -4.43 6.56
CA PHE A 31 -1.02 -5.68 5.82
C PHE A 31 -0.78 -6.90 6.72
N THR A 32 0.15 -6.79 7.68
CA THR A 32 0.56 -7.87 8.59
C THR A 32 -0.29 -7.96 9.85
N SER A 33 -1.19 -7.02 10.08
CA SER A 33 -2.08 -7.02 11.24
C SER A 33 -3.02 -8.24 11.23
N GLU A 34 -3.51 -8.66 12.40
CA GLU A 34 -4.44 -9.79 12.52
C GLU A 34 -5.72 -9.62 11.68
N TRP A 35 -6.15 -8.38 11.48
CA TRP A 35 -7.30 -8.01 10.65
C TRP A 35 -6.93 -7.69 9.18
N GLY A 36 -5.64 -7.59 8.89
CA GLY A 36 -5.13 -7.30 7.54
C GLY A 36 -5.13 -8.54 6.63
N PRO A 37 -4.75 -8.38 5.36
CA PRO A 37 -4.75 -9.49 4.40
C PRO A 37 -3.66 -10.54 4.66
N GLY A 38 -2.58 -10.18 5.35
CA GLY A 38 -1.40 -11.05 5.55
C GLY A 38 -1.73 -12.47 5.99
N PRO A 39 -2.47 -12.68 7.11
CA PRO A 39 -2.75 -14.05 7.61
C PRO A 39 -3.52 -14.92 6.61
N VAL A 40 -4.44 -14.34 5.84
CA VAL A 40 -5.23 -15.07 4.83
C VAL A 40 -4.37 -15.40 3.61
N VAL A 41 -3.56 -14.44 3.17
CA VAL A 41 -2.64 -14.56 2.02
C VAL A 41 -1.55 -15.58 2.31
N GLU A 42 -0.92 -15.53 3.50
CA GLU A 42 0.11 -16.47 3.94
C GLU A 42 -0.42 -17.90 3.85
N LYS A 43 -1.53 -18.17 4.53
CA LYS A 43 -2.15 -19.48 4.52
C LYS A 43 -2.46 -19.97 3.09
N ALA A 44 -3.07 -19.13 2.25
CA ALA A 44 -3.49 -19.53 0.91
C ALA A 44 -2.28 -19.80 -0.02
N PHE A 45 -1.20 -19.04 0.11
CA PHE A 45 0.01 -19.28 -0.67
C PHE A 45 0.75 -20.54 -0.22
N GLU A 46 0.91 -20.76 1.08
CA GLU A 46 1.59 -21.91 1.64
C GLU A 46 0.92 -23.24 1.29
N GLU A 47 -0.40 -23.27 1.12
CA GLU A 47 -1.14 -24.45 0.64
C GLU A 47 -0.66 -24.95 -0.74
N THR A 48 -0.02 -24.07 -1.53
CA THR A 48 0.37 -24.38 -2.92
C THR A 48 1.86 -24.31 -3.20
N CYS A 49 2.62 -23.50 -2.47
CA CYS A 49 4.03 -23.25 -2.77
C CYS A 49 5.00 -24.32 -2.22
N GLY A 50 4.62 -25.04 -1.16
CA GLY A 50 5.55 -25.90 -0.44
C GLY A 50 6.67 -25.12 0.24
N CYS A 51 6.42 -23.90 0.63
CA CYS A 51 7.34 -22.95 1.26
C CYS A 51 6.78 -22.42 2.59
N ASP A 52 7.59 -21.68 3.34
CA ASP A 52 7.24 -20.86 4.50
C ASP A 52 7.22 -19.39 4.02
N LEU A 53 6.04 -18.75 3.97
CA LEU A 53 5.89 -17.34 3.60
C LEU A 53 6.00 -16.46 4.84
N ARG A 54 6.92 -15.51 4.83
CA ARG A 54 7.12 -14.59 5.95
C ARG A 54 6.88 -13.15 5.54
N PHE A 55 5.89 -12.53 6.12
CA PHE A 55 5.71 -11.08 6.03
C PHE A 55 6.54 -10.36 7.10
N VAL A 56 7.27 -9.33 6.65
CA VAL A 56 8.05 -8.44 7.53
C VAL A 56 7.49 -7.04 7.41
N ALA A 57 6.94 -6.52 8.50
CA ALA A 57 6.42 -5.17 8.58
C ALA A 57 7.56 -4.14 8.56
N GLY A 58 7.35 -3.03 7.87
CA GLY A 58 8.36 -1.98 7.71
C GLY A 58 7.81 -0.55 7.64
N GLY A 59 6.70 -0.27 8.29
CA GLY A 59 5.98 0.99 8.21
C GLY A 59 5.05 1.02 6.99
N ASP A 60 4.77 2.19 6.43
CA ASP A 60 4.01 2.34 5.18
C ASP A 60 4.96 2.45 3.96
N GLY A 61 4.41 2.57 2.73
CA GLY A 61 5.16 2.47 1.48
C GLY A 61 6.37 3.38 1.35
N ALA A 62 6.30 4.64 1.82
CA ALA A 62 7.45 5.54 1.78
C ALA A 62 8.57 5.09 2.74
N ALA A 63 8.22 4.53 3.91
CA ALA A 63 9.18 3.94 4.85
C ALA A 63 9.80 2.66 4.29
N LEU A 64 9.00 1.81 3.60
CA LEU A 64 9.50 0.60 2.91
C LEU A 64 10.61 0.95 1.92
N LEU A 65 10.38 1.95 1.06
CA LEU A 65 11.39 2.38 0.10
C LEU A 65 12.64 2.95 0.77
N ALA A 66 12.47 3.76 1.83
CA ALA A 66 13.60 4.31 2.58
C ALA A 66 14.43 3.20 3.23
N ARG A 67 13.80 2.18 3.80
CA ARG A 67 14.46 1.00 4.36
C ARG A 67 15.27 0.25 3.29
N LEU A 68 14.66 -0.02 2.14
CA LEU A 68 15.36 -0.68 1.03
C LEU A 68 16.57 0.11 0.53
N GLN A 69 16.47 1.44 0.48
CA GLN A 69 17.60 2.29 0.10
C GLN A 69 18.76 2.23 1.11
N LEU A 70 18.46 2.02 2.40
CA LEU A 70 19.48 1.85 3.44
C LEU A 70 20.10 0.45 3.41
N GLU A 71 19.30 -0.58 3.26
CA GLU A 71 19.74 -1.99 3.23
C GLU A 71 20.46 -2.34 1.92
N GLY A 72 19.99 -1.75 0.80
CA GLY A 72 20.53 -2.01 -0.52
C GLY A 72 20.46 -3.50 -0.89
N ALA A 73 21.52 -4.03 -1.48
CA ALA A 73 21.62 -5.45 -1.83
C ALA A 73 21.79 -6.38 -0.62
N ALA A 74 21.88 -5.86 0.60
CA ALA A 74 21.96 -6.66 1.82
C ALA A 74 20.57 -6.87 2.46
N SER A 75 19.50 -6.38 1.85
CA SER A 75 18.14 -6.68 2.30
C SER A 75 17.88 -8.18 2.28
N GLU A 76 17.28 -8.68 3.35
CA GLU A 76 16.90 -10.10 3.48
C GLU A 76 15.52 -10.39 2.86
N ALA A 77 14.86 -9.38 2.28
CA ALA A 77 13.59 -9.55 1.60
C ALA A 77 13.79 -10.07 0.17
N ASP A 78 12.87 -10.93 -0.26
CA ASP A 78 12.79 -11.44 -1.64
C ASP A 78 11.86 -10.58 -2.48
N VAL A 79 10.78 -10.11 -1.86
CA VAL A 79 9.70 -9.34 -2.48
C VAL A 79 9.38 -8.13 -1.62
N VAL A 80 8.99 -7.05 -2.27
CA VAL A 80 8.37 -5.88 -1.62
C VAL A 80 6.94 -5.77 -2.09
N LEU A 81 6.00 -5.62 -1.16
CA LEU A 81 4.58 -5.45 -1.41
C LEU A 81 4.10 -4.22 -0.65
N GLY A 82 3.45 -3.25 -1.34
CA GLY A 82 2.95 -2.02 -0.71
C GLY A 82 3.71 -0.75 -1.05
N LEU A 83 4.51 -0.76 -2.12
CA LEU A 83 4.84 0.49 -2.81
C LEU A 83 3.61 0.93 -3.63
N ASP A 84 3.60 2.18 -4.07
CA ASP A 84 2.56 2.70 -4.95
C ASP A 84 3.14 3.40 -6.19
N THR A 85 2.26 3.77 -7.12
CA THR A 85 2.64 4.46 -8.35
C THR A 85 3.40 5.78 -8.13
N GLY A 86 3.25 6.42 -6.97
CA GLY A 86 4.02 7.60 -6.57
C GLY A 86 5.49 7.30 -6.24
N LEU A 87 5.81 6.04 -5.96
CA LEU A 87 7.15 5.59 -5.57
C LEU A 87 7.89 4.77 -6.63
N THR A 88 7.19 4.24 -7.66
CA THR A 88 7.79 3.29 -8.62
C THR A 88 9.01 3.83 -9.34
N ALA A 89 9.01 5.08 -9.83
CA ALA A 89 10.18 5.66 -10.49
C ALA A 89 11.37 5.84 -9.53
N ALA A 90 11.14 6.20 -8.28
CA ALA A 90 12.18 6.29 -7.27
C ALA A 90 12.72 4.91 -6.89
N ALA A 91 11.86 3.91 -6.76
CA ALA A 91 12.23 2.53 -6.51
C ALA A 91 13.04 1.92 -7.67
N ALA A 92 12.59 2.11 -8.92
CA ALA A 92 13.33 1.67 -10.12
C ALA A 92 14.73 2.28 -10.20
N ALA A 93 14.88 3.56 -9.85
CA ALA A 93 16.15 4.26 -9.86
C ALA A 93 17.19 3.69 -8.85
N THR A 94 16.76 2.90 -7.86
CA THR A 94 17.69 2.22 -6.92
C THR A 94 18.46 1.08 -7.59
N GLY A 95 17.93 0.49 -8.68
CA GLY A 95 18.49 -0.71 -9.32
C GLY A 95 18.33 -1.99 -8.49
N LEU A 96 17.52 -1.98 -7.43
CA LEU A 96 17.33 -3.13 -6.53
C LEU A 96 16.28 -4.13 -7.01
N PHE A 97 15.49 -3.80 -8.03
CA PHE A 97 14.38 -4.63 -8.50
C PHE A 97 14.71 -5.42 -9.76
N ALA A 98 14.16 -6.62 -9.87
CA ALA A 98 14.25 -7.50 -11.03
C ALA A 98 12.92 -7.53 -11.80
N PRO A 99 12.95 -7.79 -13.13
CA PRO A 99 11.74 -7.96 -13.92
C PRO A 99 10.87 -9.12 -13.40
N HIS A 100 9.57 -8.87 -13.23
CA HIS A 100 8.64 -9.88 -12.70
C HIS A 100 8.14 -10.87 -13.77
N GLY A 101 8.08 -10.47 -15.04
CA GLY A 101 7.68 -11.33 -16.14
C GLY A 101 6.21 -11.76 -16.15
N GLN A 102 5.35 -11.11 -15.35
CA GLN A 102 3.92 -11.37 -15.29
C GLN A 102 3.17 -10.49 -16.32
N PRO A 103 2.00 -10.92 -16.81
CA PRO A 103 1.14 -10.06 -17.63
C PRO A 103 0.67 -8.84 -16.82
N ALA A 104 0.34 -7.75 -17.53
CA ALA A 104 -0.23 -6.55 -16.91
C ALA A 104 -1.55 -6.87 -16.20
N ALA A 105 -1.78 -6.20 -15.06
CA ALA A 105 -3.03 -6.31 -14.31
C ALA A 105 -4.22 -5.76 -15.12
N ALA A 106 -5.35 -6.47 -15.09
CA ALA A 106 -6.46 -6.23 -16.03
C ALA A 106 -7.51 -5.21 -15.53
N ALA A 107 -7.64 -4.99 -14.22
CA ALA A 107 -8.76 -4.23 -13.64
C ALA A 107 -8.35 -2.93 -12.93
N VAL A 108 -7.12 -2.44 -13.13
CA VAL A 108 -6.74 -1.10 -12.66
C VAL A 108 -7.34 -0.02 -13.58
N PRO A 109 -7.76 1.14 -13.05
CA PRO A 109 -8.52 2.13 -13.82
C PRO A 109 -7.68 2.94 -14.83
N VAL A 110 -6.40 2.66 -14.93
CA VAL A 110 -5.44 3.28 -15.87
C VAL A 110 -4.63 2.20 -16.57
N PRO A 111 -4.17 2.41 -17.82
CA PRO A 111 -3.20 1.51 -18.44
C PRO A 111 -1.94 1.40 -17.57
N TYR A 112 -1.55 0.17 -17.24
CA TYR A 112 -0.37 -0.08 -16.42
C TYR A 112 0.46 -1.21 -17.05
N ASP A 113 1.69 -0.90 -17.41
CA ASP A 113 2.64 -1.84 -18.00
C ASP A 113 4.05 -1.45 -17.52
N ASP A 114 4.44 -2.00 -16.36
CA ASP A 114 5.75 -1.77 -15.75
C ASP A 114 6.46 -3.13 -15.62
N PRO A 115 7.70 -3.28 -16.09
CA PRO A 115 8.39 -4.57 -16.03
C PRO A 115 8.86 -4.97 -14.63
N LEU A 116 8.96 -4.04 -13.69
CA LEU A 116 9.48 -4.24 -12.33
C LEU A 116 8.40 -4.34 -11.27
N PHE A 117 7.27 -3.67 -11.48
CA PHE A 117 6.22 -3.51 -10.48
C PHE A 117 4.88 -3.99 -11.02
N LEU A 118 4.23 -4.91 -10.28
CA LEU A 118 2.95 -5.50 -10.63
C LEU A 118 1.86 -4.94 -9.71
N PRO A 119 0.78 -4.31 -10.22
CA PRO A 119 -0.34 -3.85 -9.41
C PRO A 119 -1.07 -5.01 -8.75
N TYR A 120 -1.54 -4.81 -7.51
CA TYR A 120 -2.38 -5.80 -6.84
C TYR A 120 -3.68 -5.23 -6.29
N ASP A 121 -3.74 -3.93 -5.97
CA ASP A 121 -4.97 -3.23 -5.59
C ASP A 121 -4.89 -1.73 -5.92
N TRP A 122 -6.01 -1.01 -5.69
CA TRP A 122 -6.09 0.42 -5.97
C TRP A 122 -7.29 1.09 -5.29
N SER A 123 -7.19 2.40 -5.07
CA SER A 123 -8.29 3.28 -4.66
C SER A 123 -7.94 4.73 -4.96
N TRP A 124 -8.78 5.68 -4.51
CA TRP A 124 -8.44 7.11 -4.51
C TRP A 124 -8.28 7.60 -3.08
N PHE A 125 -7.32 8.49 -2.85
CA PHE A 125 -7.23 9.19 -1.58
C PHE A 125 -8.43 10.11 -1.37
N ALA A 126 -8.94 10.15 -0.14
CA ALA A 126 -10.05 10.99 0.26
C ALA A 126 -9.99 11.32 1.75
N PHE A 127 -10.59 12.43 2.15
CA PHE A 127 -10.89 12.68 3.55
C PHE A 127 -12.18 11.98 3.93
N VAL A 128 -12.09 11.05 4.90
CA VAL A 128 -13.22 10.32 5.48
C VAL A 128 -13.77 11.09 6.68
N PHE A 129 -15.06 11.09 6.84
CA PHE A 129 -15.78 11.82 7.89
C PHE A 129 -17.01 11.05 8.37
N ASP A 130 -17.59 11.48 9.48
CA ASP A 130 -18.85 10.98 10.02
C ASP A 130 -19.99 11.93 9.62
N ARG A 131 -21.00 11.42 8.87
CA ARG A 131 -22.15 12.18 8.36
C ARG A 131 -23.00 12.81 9.46
N GLU A 132 -23.06 12.18 10.65
CA GLU A 132 -23.82 12.71 11.78
C GLU A 132 -23.09 13.89 12.42
N LYS A 133 -21.73 13.86 12.46
CA LYS A 133 -20.91 14.92 13.02
C LYS A 133 -20.62 16.04 12.03
N THR A 134 -20.49 15.69 10.74
CA THR A 134 -20.16 16.62 9.65
C THR A 134 -21.19 16.51 8.52
N PRO A 135 -22.43 16.98 8.72
CA PRO A 135 -23.51 16.82 7.75
C PRO A 135 -23.30 17.58 6.44
N ASN A 136 -22.41 18.56 6.42
CA ASN A 136 -22.04 19.35 5.26
C ASN A 136 -20.51 19.30 5.08
N PRO A 137 -19.94 18.21 4.56
CA PRO A 137 -18.51 18.08 4.37
C PRO A 137 -18.00 19.08 3.31
N PRO A 138 -16.75 19.54 3.42
CA PRO A 138 -16.12 20.39 2.42
C PRO A 138 -16.02 19.66 1.09
N LYS A 139 -16.14 20.42 -0.01
CA LYS A 139 -16.13 19.90 -1.39
C LYS A 139 -14.88 20.31 -2.17
N SER A 140 -13.91 20.89 -1.49
CA SER A 140 -12.64 21.33 -2.05
C SER A 140 -11.60 21.52 -0.94
N PHE A 141 -10.33 21.59 -1.31
CA PHE A 141 -9.26 21.95 -0.35
C PHE A 141 -9.48 23.37 0.21
N THR A 142 -10.00 24.30 -0.59
CA THR A 142 -10.31 25.65 -0.13
C THR A 142 -11.44 25.65 0.91
N GLU A 143 -12.54 24.93 0.65
CA GLU A 143 -13.64 24.81 1.62
C GLU A 143 -13.18 24.10 2.90
N LEU A 144 -12.29 23.09 2.80
CA LEU A 144 -11.70 22.44 3.96
C LEU A 144 -10.88 23.42 4.79
N ALA A 145 -10.01 24.21 4.15
CA ALA A 145 -9.19 25.22 4.82
C ALA A 145 -10.05 26.30 5.54
N GLU A 146 -11.19 26.64 4.98
CA GLU A 146 -12.12 27.65 5.54
C GLU A 146 -13.11 27.07 6.56
N SER A 147 -13.21 25.74 6.68
CA SER A 147 -14.26 25.07 7.47
C SER A 147 -14.02 25.11 8.98
N GLY A 148 -12.77 25.25 9.44
CA GLY A 148 -12.37 25.09 10.83
C GLY A 148 -12.47 23.66 11.36
N LEU A 149 -12.74 22.65 10.49
CA LEU A 149 -12.74 21.24 10.84
C LEU A 149 -11.31 20.77 11.17
N LYS A 150 -11.19 19.90 12.15
CA LYS A 150 -9.94 19.27 12.55
C LYS A 150 -9.67 18.05 11.67
N ILE A 151 -8.49 17.98 11.09
CA ILE A 151 -8.07 16.85 10.28
C ILE A 151 -6.82 16.17 10.83
N VAL A 152 -6.77 14.85 10.68
CA VAL A 152 -5.56 14.06 10.88
C VAL A 152 -5.06 13.60 9.52
N ILE A 153 -3.77 13.80 9.28
CA ILE A 153 -3.06 13.35 8.09
C ILE A 153 -1.84 12.52 8.48
N GLN A 154 -1.21 11.90 7.51
CA GLN A 154 0.00 11.13 7.72
C GLN A 154 1.24 11.89 7.20
N ASP A 155 2.41 11.53 7.72
CA ASP A 155 3.68 12.09 7.30
C ASP A 155 4.07 11.60 5.91
N PRO A 156 4.25 12.49 4.93
CA PRO A 156 4.61 12.12 3.55
C PRO A 156 5.99 11.45 3.42
N ARG A 157 6.81 11.50 4.47
CA ARG A 157 8.14 10.87 4.49
C ARG A 157 8.11 9.40 4.85
N SER A 158 7.04 8.93 5.49
CA SER A 158 6.90 7.55 5.94
C SER A 158 5.66 6.86 5.38
N SER A 159 4.56 7.58 5.18
CA SER A 159 3.25 7.02 4.87
C SER A 159 2.88 7.14 3.39
N THR A 160 2.23 6.11 2.85
CA THR A 160 1.62 6.11 1.52
C THR A 160 0.52 7.17 1.38
N PRO A 161 -0.51 7.24 2.26
CA PRO A 161 -1.50 8.32 2.16
C PRO A 161 -0.89 9.72 2.35
N GLY A 162 0.09 9.88 3.25
CA GLY A 162 0.77 11.16 3.44
C GLY A 162 1.47 11.65 2.18
N LEU A 163 2.24 10.78 1.51
CA LEU A 163 2.83 11.09 0.21
C LEU A 163 1.74 11.30 -0.86
N GLY A 164 0.70 10.49 -0.84
CA GLY A 164 -0.44 10.60 -1.74
C GLY A 164 -1.14 11.96 -1.64
N LEU A 165 -1.36 12.49 -0.43
CA LEU A 165 -1.92 13.82 -0.22
C LEU A 165 -1.00 14.91 -0.77
N LEU A 166 0.32 14.76 -0.58
CA LEU A 166 1.31 15.69 -1.12
C LEU A 166 1.20 15.78 -2.65
N LEU A 167 1.16 14.61 -3.31
CA LEU A 167 1.03 14.52 -4.77
C LEU A 167 -0.37 14.96 -5.24
N TRP A 168 -1.42 14.69 -4.46
CA TRP A 168 -2.79 15.14 -4.75
C TRP A 168 -2.88 16.64 -4.78
N VAL A 169 -2.40 17.34 -3.73
CA VAL A 169 -2.38 18.81 -3.69
C VAL A 169 -1.57 19.35 -4.86
N LYS A 170 -0.43 18.75 -5.19
CA LYS A 170 0.41 19.19 -6.31
C LYS A 170 -0.26 18.96 -7.67
N ALA A 171 -0.90 17.82 -7.88
CA ALA A 171 -1.63 17.51 -9.12
C ALA A 171 -2.87 18.38 -9.31
N ALA A 172 -3.55 18.77 -8.23
CA ALA A 172 -4.75 19.60 -8.26
C ALA A 172 -4.43 21.09 -8.45
N HIS A 173 -3.36 21.60 -7.84
CA HIS A 173 -3.11 23.03 -7.68
C HIS A 173 -1.79 23.52 -8.29
N GLY A 174 -0.90 22.62 -8.70
CA GLY A 174 0.38 23.00 -9.34
C GLY A 174 1.20 23.96 -8.47
N ASP A 175 1.46 25.17 -8.99
CA ASP A 175 2.25 26.20 -8.30
C ASP A 175 1.50 26.85 -7.12
N ALA A 176 0.17 26.71 -7.05
CA ALA A 176 -0.64 27.20 -5.92
C ALA A 176 -0.66 26.21 -4.73
N ALA A 177 0.03 25.08 -4.79
CA ALA A 177 0.08 24.07 -3.73
C ALA A 177 0.50 24.64 -2.37
N THR A 178 1.48 25.56 -2.37
CA THR A 178 1.94 26.24 -1.14
C THR A 178 0.83 27.01 -0.43
N ASP A 179 -0.07 27.66 -1.18
CA ASP A 179 -1.17 28.42 -0.58
C ASP A 179 -2.24 27.48 -0.01
N VAL A 180 -2.47 26.33 -0.64
CA VAL A 180 -3.33 25.27 -0.09
C VAL A 180 -2.78 24.78 1.25
N TRP A 181 -1.49 24.46 1.35
CA TRP A 181 -0.87 24.00 2.60
C TRP A 181 -0.94 25.04 3.71
N LYS A 182 -0.73 26.33 3.41
CA LYS A 182 -0.89 27.42 4.37
C LYS A 182 -2.34 27.53 4.88
N GLY A 183 -3.30 27.36 3.98
CA GLY A 183 -4.72 27.36 4.34
C GLY A 183 -5.10 26.20 5.24
N LEU A 184 -4.53 25.01 5.01
CA LEU A 184 -4.83 23.81 5.80
C LEU A 184 -4.07 23.71 7.12
N ALA A 185 -3.05 24.54 7.35
CA ALA A 185 -2.16 24.42 8.51
C ALA A 185 -2.91 24.40 9.84
N ASP A 186 -3.89 25.30 10.02
CA ASP A 186 -4.68 25.40 11.24
C ASP A 186 -5.72 24.26 11.40
N ASN A 187 -6.05 23.55 10.32
CA ASN A 187 -6.94 22.38 10.36
C ASN A 187 -6.22 21.12 10.78
N ILE A 188 -4.91 20.99 10.47
CA ILE A 188 -4.11 19.79 10.75
C ILE A 188 -3.77 19.73 12.24
N VAL A 189 -4.47 18.88 12.98
CA VAL A 189 -4.26 18.74 14.44
C VAL A 189 -3.16 17.73 14.77
N THR A 190 -2.93 16.78 13.88
CA THR A 190 -1.91 15.73 14.08
C THR A 190 -1.41 15.21 12.73
N VAL A 191 -0.11 14.92 12.68
CA VAL A 191 0.57 14.22 11.58
C VAL A 191 1.12 12.93 12.15
N THR A 192 0.55 11.79 11.73
CA THR A 192 0.96 10.46 12.24
C THR A 192 2.02 9.82 11.35
N PRO A 193 2.82 8.86 11.85
CA PRO A 193 3.80 8.14 11.04
C PRO A 193 3.18 7.25 9.97
N GLY A 194 1.98 6.68 10.22
CA GLY A 194 1.29 5.76 9.34
C GLY A 194 -0.23 5.93 9.33
N TRP A 195 -0.88 5.12 8.48
CA TRP A 195 -2.33 5.17 8.28
C TRP A 195 -3.11 4.69 9.50
N SER A 196 -2.66 3.61 10.15
CA SER A 196 -3.40 2.98 11.26
C SER A 196 -3.59 3.92 12.44
N GLU A 197 -2.56 4.69 12.80
CA GLU A 197 -2.62 5.65 13.90
C GLU A 197 -3.57 6.82 13.56
N ALA A 198 -3.51 7.32 12.31
CA ALA A 198 -4.40 8.40 11.88
C ALA A 198 -5.86 7.98 11.93
N TYR A 199 -6.16 6.78 11.41
CA TYR A 199 -7.52 6.27 11.39
C TYR A 199 -8.04 5.97 12.79
N GLY A 200 -7.19 5.45 13.68
CA GLY A 200 -7.50 5.26 15.11
C GLY A 200 -7.90 6.55 15.79
N LEU A 201 -7.13 7.64 15.63
CA LEU A 201 -7.45 8.96 16.19
C LEU A 201 -8.80 9.50 15.71
N PHE A 202 -9.15 9.29 14.44
CA PHE A 202 -10.45 9.66 13.88
C PHE A 202 -11.58 8.86 14.54
N LEU A 203 -11.42 7.55 14.71
CA LEU A 203 -12.43 6.69 15.36
C LEU A 203 -12.62 7.05 16.83
N GLU A 204 -11.56 7.45 17.52
CA GLU A 204 -11.59 7.96 18.90
C GLU A 204 -12.23 9.35 19.02
N GLY A 205 -12.48 10.03 17.88
CA GLY A 205 -13.13 11.35 17.83
C GLY A 205 -12.19 12.52 18.09
N GLU A 206 -10.88 12.33 17.95
CA GLU A 206 -9.88 13.38 18.10
C GLU A 206 -9.82 14.33 16.89
N ALA A 207 -10.41 13.92 15.77
CA ALA A 207 -10.53 14.71 14.55
C ALA A 207 -11.90 14.54 13.89
N ASP A 208 -12.32 15.56 13.14
CA ASP A 208 -13.57 15.55 12.37
C ASP A 208 -13.42 14.76 11.06
N MET A 209 -12.22 14.75 10.49
CA MET A 209 -11.89 14.05 9.25
C MET A 209 -10.50 13.43 9.32
N VAL A 210 -10.30 12.36 8.56
CA VAL A 210 -9.02 11.69 8.41
C VAL A 210 -8.70 11.47 6.94
N LEU A 211 -7.44 11.64 6.56
CA LEU A 211 -6.96 11.24 5.26
C LEU A 211 -6.95 9.71 5.16
N SER A 212 -7.66 9.18 4.19
CA SER A 212 -7.78 7.75 3.90
C SER A 212 -8.19 7.55 2.44
N TYR A 213 -9.17 6.69 2.17
CA TYR A 213 -9.55 6.29 0.83
C TYR A 213 -11.06 6.38 0.58
N THR A 214 -11.45 6.52 -0.68
CA THR A 214 -12.87 6.49 -1.08
C THR A 214 -13.54 5.15 -0.75
N THR A 215 -12.76 4.10 -0.53
CA THR A 215 -13.23 2.76 -0.15
C THR A 215 -13.38 2.53 1.35
N SER A 216 -12.81 3.41 2.19
CA SER A 216 -12.88 3.26 3.65
C SER A 216 -14.29 3.11 4.23
N PRO A 217 -15.35 3.76 3.71
CA PRO A 217 -16.71 3.55 4.19
C PRO A 217 -17.21 2.09 4.06
N ALA A 218 -16.64 1.29 3.16
CA ALA A 218 -17.02 -0.12 3.02
C ALA A 218 -16.66 -0.93 4.26
N TYR A 219 -15.54 -0.63 4.93
CA TYR A 219 -15.18 -1.24 6.20
C TYR A 219 -16.30 -1.10 7.23
N HIS A 220 -16.76 0.13 7.46
CA HIS A 220 -17.79 0.40 8.45
C HIS A 220 -19.10 -0.28 8.12
N ARG A 221 -19.52 -0.24 6.86
CA ARG A 221 -20.76 -0.92 6.42
C ARG A 221 -20.70 -2.44 6.54
N ILE A 222 -19.60 -3.05 6.15
CA ILE A 222 -19.49 -4.52 6.07
C ILE A 222 -19.11 -5.13 7.42
N ALA A 223 -18.13 -4.54 8.14
CA ALA A 223 -17.60 -5.11 9.36
C ALA A 223 -18.28 -4.60 10.63
N GLU A 224 -18.86 -3.38 10.62
CA GLU A 224 -19.39 -2.72 11.78
C GLU A 224 -20.91 -2.45 11.70
N ASP A 225 -21.57 -2.72 10.56
CA ASP A 225 -22.98 -2.38 10.30
C ASP A 225 -23.26 -0.88 10.52
N ASP A 226 -22.27 -0.03 10.19
CA ASP A 226 -22.29 1.42 10.38
C ASP A 226 -22.27 2.15 9.03
N ASP A 227 -23.37 2.83 8.71
CA ASP A 227 -23.53 3.64 7.51
C ASP A 227 -23.16 5.12 7.71
N THR A 228 -22.68 5.51 8.87
CA THR A 228 -22.41 6.93 9.16
C THR A 228 -21.15 7.47 8.51
N LYS A 229 -20.18 6.60 8.18
CA LYS A 229 -18.92 7.03 7.58
C LYS A 229 -19.05 7.21 6.07
N ASP A 230 -18.48 8.32 5.56
CA ASP A 230 -18.44 8.62 4.14
C ASP A 230 -17.14 9.37 3.79
N TRP A 231 -16.88 9.59 2.51
CA TRP A 231 -15.75 10.36 2.03
C TRP A 231 -16.21 11.69 1.39
N ALA A 232 -15.43 12.74 1.57
CA ALA A 232 -15.72 14.08 1.06
C ALA A 232 -15.37 14.19 -0.44
N PRO A 233 -16.36 14.48 -1.34
CA PRO A 233 -16.14 14.53 -2.78
C PRO A 233 -15.56 15.89 -3.20
N PHE A 234 -14.25 15.98 -3.36
CA PHE A 234 -13.59 17.23 -3.77
C PHE A 234 -13.72 17.51 -5.27
N ALA A 235 -14.08 18.74 -5.60
CA ALA A 235 -14.30 19.21 -6.96
C ALA A 235 -13.01 19.20 -7.81
N GLU A 236 -11.86 19.35 -7.19
CA GLU A 236 -10.55 19.24 -7.83
C GLU A 236 -10.29 17.85 -8.41
N GLY A 237 -11.02 16.85 -7.95
CA GLY A 237 -10.82 15.43 -8.21
C GLY A 237 -10.04 14.75 -7.09
N HIS A 238 -9.87 13.42 -7.20
CA HIS A 238 -9.18 12.60 -6.22
C HIS A 238 -7.96 11.94 -6.85
N TYR A 239 -6.87 11.88 -6.11
CA TYR A 239 -5.64 11.27 -6.60
C TYR A 239 -5.73 9.75 -6.50
N LEU A 240 -5.51 9.09 -7.64
CA LEU A 240 -5.51 7.64 -7.75
C LEU A 240 -4.25 7.08 -7.10
N GLN A 241 -4.42 6.09 -6.25
CA GLN A 241 -3.36 5.21 -5.78
C GLN A 241 -3.53 3.85 -6.45
N VAL A 242 -2.43 3.29 -6.93
CA VAL A 242 -2.33 1.89 -7.33
C VAL A 242 -1.16 1.29 -6.57
N GLU A 243 -1.44 0.32 -5.71
CA GLU A 243 -0.41 -0.39 -4.96
C GLU A 243 0.24 -1.48 -5.81
N VAL A 244 1.53 -1.64 -5.62
CA VAL A 244 2.34 -2.53 -6.45
C VAL A 244 3.26 -3.42 -5.61
N THR A 245 3.60 -4.57 -6.18
CA THR A 245 4.61 -5.50 -5.65
C THR A 245 5.77 -5.65 -6.64
N GLY A 246 6.98 -5.92 -6.13
CA GLY A 246 8.18 -6.10 -6.95
C GLY A 246 9.16 -7.08 -6.35
N ILE A 247 9.91 -7.79 -7.20
CA ILE A 247 10.94 -8.77 -6.81
C ILE A 247 12.26 -8.04 -6.59
N LEU A 248 12.95 -8.32 -5.48
CA LEU A 248 14.30 -7.83 -5.29
C LEU A 248 15.31 -8.65 -6.08
N ALA A 249 16.21 -7.96 -6.77
CA ALA A 249 17.21 -8.60 -7.63
C ALA A 249 18.24 -9.46 -6.85
N ALA A 250 18.39 -9.19 -5.54
CA ALA A 250 19.26 -9.94 -4.64
C ALA A 250 18.57 -11.16 -4.00
N SER A 251 17.29 -11.41 -4.31
CA SER A 251 16.55 -12.58 -3.78
C SER A 251 17.29 -13.88 -4.07
N ASP A 252 17.40 -14.73 -3.06
CA ASP A 252 17.90 -16.09 -3.20
C ASP A 252 16.80 -17.12 -3.51
N GLN A 253 15.52 -16.66 -3.57
CA GLN A 253 14.32 -17.42 -3.90
C GLN A 253 13.59 -16.88 -5.16
N PRO A 254 14.29 -16.64 -6.30
CA PRO A 254 13.70 -15.91 -7.44
C PRO A 254 12.49 -16.62 -8.07
N ASP A 255 12.43 -17.94 -8.01
CA ASP A 255 11.31 -18.70 -8.56
C ASP A 255 10.08 -18.64 -7.64
N LEU A 256 10.27 -18.68 -6.32
CA LEU A 256 9.21 -18.46 -5.34
C LEU A 256 8.70 -17.02 -5.39
N ALA A 257 9.58 -16.05 -5.53
CA ALA A 257 9.21 -14.65 -5.68
C ALA A 257 8.33 -14.42 -6.92
N LYS A 258 8.67 -15.03 -8.07
CA LYS A 258 7.83 -15.00 -9.28
C LYS A 258 6.50 -15.71 -9.07
N ALA A 259 6.50 -16.85 -8.38
CA ALA A 259 5.27 -17.57 -8.05
C ALA A 259 4.37 -16.74 -7.13
N PHE A 260 4.94 -16.03 -6.15
CA PHE A 260 4.19 -15.12 -5.28
C PHE A 260 3.58 -13.95 -6.06
N LEU A 261 4.34 -13.31 -6.96
CA LEU A 261 3.78 -12.25 -7.81
C LEU A 261 2.66 -12.78 -8.73
N ALA A 262 2.78 -13.97 -9.29
CA ALA A 262 1.70 -14.60 -10.02
C ALA A 262 0.47 -14.86 -9.13
N PHE A 263 0.70 -15.29 -7.87
CA PHE A 263 -0.34 -15.51 -6.89
C PHE A 263 -1.05 -14.21 -6.49
N THR A 264 -0.37 -13.05 -6.47
CA THR A 264 -1.07 -11.76 -6.21
C THR A 264 -2.14 -11.44 -7.24
N GLN A 265 -2.14 -12.08 -8.41
CA GLN A 265 -3.19 -11.95 -9.43
C GLN A 265 -4.25 -13.07 -9.36
N ALA A 266 -4.06 -14.06 -8.50
CA ALA A 266 -4.98 -15.17 -8.35
C ALA A 266 -6.24 -14.79 -7.55
N PRO A 267 -7.38 -15.48 -7.79
CA PRO A 267 -8.61 -15.21 -7.05
C PRO A 267 -8.47 -15.32 -5.53
N GLU A 268 -7.62 -16.21 -5.04
CA GLU A 268 -7.38 -16.45 -3.61
C GLU A 268 -6.78 -15.22 -2.92
N PHE A 269 -5.85 -14.53 -3.57
CA PHE A 269 -5.27 -13.27 -3.09
C PHE A 269 -6.27 -12.12 -3.29
N GLN A 270 -6.77 -11.96 -4.50
CA GLN A 270 -7.58 -10.82 -4.90
C GLN A 270 -8.92 -10.73 -4.14
N SER A 271 -9.54 -11.88 -3.82
CA SER A 271 -10.80 -11.93 -3.07
C SER A 271 -10.65 -11.55 -1.58
N ALA A 272 -9.44 -11.60 -1.03
CA ALA A 272 -9.18 -11.16 0.33
C ALA A 272 -9.20 -9.63 0.45
N LEU A 273 -8.71 -8.91 -0.56
CA LEU A 273 -8.47 -7.46 -0.51
C LEU A 273 -9.70 -6.61 -0.17
N PRO A 274 -10.89 -6.84 -0.75
CA PRO A 274 -12.05 -6.00 -0.46
C PRO A 274 -12.54 -6.03 0.99
N THR A 275 -12.20 -7.07 1.76
CA THR A 275 -12.67 -7.25 3.15
C THR A 275 -11.57 -7.27 4.21
N THR A 276 -10.30 -7.18 3.80
CA THR A 276 -9.18 -7.13 4.72
C THR A 276 -8.26 -5.94 4.47
N ASN A 277 -8.12 -5.50 3.22
CA ASN A 277 -7.38 -4.28 2.84
C ASN A 277 -8.30 -3.12 2.48
N TRP A 278 -9.58 -3.39 2.25
CA TRP A 278 -10.60 -2.39 1.90
C TRP A 278 -10.25 -1.60 0.64
N MET A 279 -9.62 -2.28 -0.33
CA MET A 279 -9.19 -1.72 -1.61
C MET A 279 -9.87 -2.45 -2.78
N TYR A 280 -9.96 -1.79 -3.93
CA TYR A 280 -10.40 -2.45 -5.16
C TYR A 280 -9.32 -3.42 -5.64
N PRO A 281 -9.70 -4.67 -6.01
CA PRO A 281 -8.75 -5.63 -6.56
C PRO A 281 -8.22 -5.19 -7.94
N ALA A 282 -7.00 -5.61 -8.28
CA ALA A 282 -6.40 -5.35 -9.58
C ALA A 282 -6.85 -6.34 -10.68
N THR A 283 -7.66 -7.35 -10.33
CA THR A 283 -8.27 -8.29 -11.27
C THR A 283 -9.80 -8.22 -11.19
N ASP A 284 -10.48 -8.69 -12.24
CA ASP A 284 -11.94 -8.67 -12.32
C ASP A 284 -12.54 -9.81 -11.49
N ILE A 285 -12.79 -9.51 -10.21
CA ILE A 285 -13.49 -10.40 -9.28
C ILE A 285 -14.74 -9.71 -8.74
N PRO A 286 -15.78 -10.48 -8.33
CA PRO A 286 -16.95 -9.92 -7.67
C PRO A 286 -16.60 -9.25 -6.36
N LEU A 287 -17.09 -8.02 -6.17
CA LEU A 287 -16.98 -7.32 -4.89
C LEU A 287 -18.06 -7.83 -3.92
N PRO A 288 -17.77 -7.87 -2.60
CA PRO A 288 -18.77 -8.25 -1.60
C PRO A 288 -19.90 -7.22 -1.52
N GLU A 289 -21.08 -7.68 -1.10
CA GLU A 289 -22.22 -6.80 -0.85
C GLU A 289 -21.82 -5.72 0.17
N GLY A 290 -22.20 -4.47 -0.09
CA GLY A 290 -21.83 -3.33 0.78
C GLY A 290 -20.48 -2.68 0.46
N PHE A 291 -19.65 -3.30 -0.41
CA PHE A 291 -18.39 -2.68 -0.84
C PHE A 291 -18.58 -1.53 -1.84
N GLU A 292 -19.76 -1.42 -2.45
CA GLU A 292 -20.04 -0.38 -3.44
C GLU A 292 -19.84 1.01 -2.82
N THR A 293 -18.84 1.70 -3.30
CA THR A 293 -18.56 3.10 -2.95
C THR A 293 -18.70 3.96 -4.18
N ALA A 294 -19.17 5.19 -3.99
CA ALA A 294 -19.22 6.14 -5.09
C ALA A 294 -17.79 6.41 -5.60
N ARG A 295 -17.62 6.43 -6.92
CA ARG A 295 -16.35 6.78 -7.55
C ARG A 295 -16.26 8.30 -7.71
N PRO A 296 -15.07 8.90 -7.57
CA PRO A 296 -14.92 10.34 -7.80
C PRO A 296 -15.23 10.69 -9.26
N GLY A 297 -15.84 11.86 -9.45
CA GLY A 297 -16.18 12.37 -10.79
C GLY A 297 -14.95 12.70 -11.65
N LYS A 298 -13.78 12.92 -11.01
CA LYS A 298 -12.50 13.20 -11.67
C LYS A 298 -11.38 12.48 -10.94
N SER A 299 -10.61 11.70 -11.67
CA SER A 299 -9.38 11.06 -11.21
C SER A 299 -8.18 11.91 -11.57
N LEU A 300 -7.26 12.08 -10.63
CA LEU A 300 -5.96 12.73 -10.81
C LEU A 300 -4.88 11.67 -10.66
N LEU A 301 -3.85 11.75 -11.47
CA LEU A 301 -2.66 10.90 -11.35
C LEU A 301 -1.50 11.62 -12.05
N LEU A 302 -0.37 11.73 -11.39
CA LEU A 302 0.91 12.08 -12.00
C LEU A 302 1.53 10.79 -12.57
N SER A 303 2.22 10.90 -13.70
CA SER A 303 3.09 9.80 -14.13
C SER A 303 4.17 9.54 -13.08
N ALA A 304 4.76 8.33 -13.08
CA ALA A 304 5.78 7.96 -12.10
C ALA A 304 6.97 8.95 -12.07
N GLU A 305 7.38 9.45 -13.23
CA GLU A 305 8.46 10.45 -13.34
C GLU A 305 8.03 11.85 -12.85
N GLU A 306 6.79 12.27 -13.12
CA GLU A 306 6.25 13.51 -12.58
C GLU A 306 6.11 13.44 -11.05
N ALA A 307 5.62 12.32 -10.51
CA ALA A 307 5.53 12.10 -9.06
C ALA A 307 6.92 12.14 -8.41
N ARG A 308 7.91 11.48 -9.00
CA ARG A 308 9.30 11.52 -8.54
C ARG A 308 9.87 12.93 -8.56
N ALA A 309 9.66 13.68 -9.64
CA ALA A 309 10.15 15.05 -9.78
C ALA A 309 9.44 16.02 -8.81
N ALA A 310 8.16 15.80 -8.53
CA ALA A 310 7.35 16.64 -7.64
C ALA A 310 7.62 16.40 -6.15
N ARG A 311 8.09 15.22 -5.75
CA ARG A 311 8.18 14.77 -4.36
C ARG A 311 8.97 15.74 -3.46
N ASP A 312 10.23 15.99 -3.77
CA ASP A 312 11.10 16.81 -2.92
C ASP A 312 10.67 18.28 -2.86
N PRO A 313 10.32 18.95 -3.98
CA PRO A 313 9.76 20.30 -3.95
C PRO A 313 8.46 20.37 -3.13
N ALA A 314 7.53 19.45 -3.35
CA ALA A 314 6.26 19.44 -2.62
C ALA A 314 6.45 19.17 -1.11
N LEU A 315 7.40 18.31 -0.74
CA LEU A 315 7.76 18.08 0.65
C LEU A 315 8.30 19.37 1.31
N ALA A 316 9.15 20.11 0.61
CA ALA A 316 9.67 21.38 1.11
C ALA A 316 8.56 22.43 1.26
N GLU A 317 7.62 22.52 0.31
CA GLU A 317 6.44 23.39 0.38
C GLU A 317 5.57 23.07 1.60
N TRP A 318 5.27 21.78 1.81
CA TRP A 318 4.49 21.29 2.96
C TRP A 318 5.17 21.60 4.30
N GLN A 319 6.46 21.29 4.45
CA GLN A 319 7.22 21.55 5.66
C GLN A 319 7.26 23.05 5.99
N ALA A 320 7.50 23.90 4.98
CA ALA A 320 7.56 25.34 5.18
C ALA A 320 6.18 25.92 5.58
N ALA A 321 5.09 25.37 5.11
CA ALA A 321 3.75 25.81 5.46
C ALA A 321 3.37 25.41 6.89
N LEU A 322 3.73 24.19 7.35
CA LEU A 322 3.40 23.71 8.69
C LEU A 322 4.37 24.22 9.79
N ALA A 323 5.51 24.80 9.42
CA ALA A 323 6.45 25.37 10.38
C ALA A 323 6.13 26.81 10.83
N GLN A 324 5.04 27.39 10.34
CA GLN A 324 4.57 28.75 10.68
C GLN A 324 3.64 28.71 11.88
#